data_a250e3dd6023681033924812bf214f71
#
_entry.id   a250e3dd6023681033924812bf214f71
#
_cell.length_a   1.000
_cell.length_b   1.000
_cell.length_c   1.000
_cell.angle_alpha   90.00
_cell.angle_beta   90.00
_cell.angle_gamma   90.00
#
_symmetry.space_group_name_H-M   'P 1'
#
loop_
_entity.id
_entity.type
_entity.pdbx_description
1 polymer ?
#
loop_
_entity_poly.entity_id
_entity_poly.type
_entity_poly.pdbx_seq_one_letter_code
_entity_poly.pdbx_strand_id
1 'polypeptide(L)'
;MHTVAIIGSGFGGLSAAAYLAQAGYKVTVYEKNKQLGGRASLLEDSGFRWDMGPSWYLMPDVFAQFFADFGKDIHEYITLTKLDPSYRIYFKDTPDLPTGRDHMLVDVSSDLERNSSVFEALESGAMATLERYLARSQYQYEVAMRDFVPKNYDSVFDFFTWKMMTEGVKLNVFSNMDSYVRRYFSSPEMQKIMQYHVVFLGTAPKDTPALYNIMSHIDFGM
;
A
#
# COMPACT_ATOMS: atom_id res chain seq x y z
N MET A 1 -20.21 34.67 -4.90
CA MET A 1 -19.85 33.25 -4.94
C MET A 1 -18.56 33.14 -5.70
N HIS A 2 -17.49 32.65 -5.08
CA HIS A 2 -16.19 32.52 -5.75
C HIS A 2 -16.22 31.32 -6.69
N THR A 3 -15.55 31.45 -7.83
CA THR A 3 -15.46 30.39 -8.84
C THR A 3 -14.06 29.80 -8.83
N VAL A 4 -13.97 28.46 -8.88
CA VAL A 4 -12.71 27.71 -8.94
C VAL A 4 -12.71 26.83 -10.16
N ALA A 5 -11.60 26.84 -10.90
CA ALA A 5 -11.32 25.92 -12.00
C ALA A 5 -10.28 24.88 -11.54
N ILE A 6 -10.59 23.60 -11.73
CA ILE A 6 -9.70 22.49 -11.42
C ILE A 6 -9.30 21.82 -12.75
N ILE A 7 -8.01 21.61 -12.95
CA ILE A 7 -7.50 20.96 -14.14
C ILE A 7 -7.15 19.51 -13.81
N GLY A 8 -7.87 18.59 -14.41
CA GLY A 8 -7.72 17.14 -14.24
C GLY A 8 -8.72 16.55 -13.27
N SER A 9 -9.29 15.40 -13.63
CA SER A 9 -10.30 14.65 -12.87
C SER A 9 -9.74 13.35 -12.28
N GLY A 10 -8.47 13.31 -11.91
CA GLY A 10 -7.92 12.25 -11.06
C GLY A 10 -8.43 12.37 -9.63
N PHE A 11 -8.10 11.42 -8.74
CA PHE A 11 -8.56 11.42 -7.35
C PHE A 11 -8.32 12.76 -6.62
N GLY A 12 -7.14 13.35 -6.75
CA GLY A 12 -6.85 14.65 -6.13
C GLY A 12 -7.74 15.77 -6.65
N GLY A 13 -7.96 15.85 -7.97
CA GLY A 13 -8.83 16.87 -8.57
C GLY A 13 -10.28 16.69 -8.19
N LEU A 14 -10.80 15.46 -8.18
CA LEU A 14 -12.17 15.16 -7.78
C LEU A 14 -12.39 15.40 -6.30
N SER A 15 -11.45 15.01 -5.43
CA SER A 15 -11.53 15.27 -3.99
C SER A 15 -11.54 16.77 -3.69
N ALA A 16 -10.60 17.52 -4.30
CA ALA A 16 -10.58 18.98 -4.15
C ALA A 16 -11.87 19.63 -4.64
N ALA A 17 -12.44 19.16 -5.76
CA ALA A 17 -13.70 19.65 -6.28
C ALA A 17 -14.84 19.44 -5.28
N ALA A 18 -14.92 18.26 -4.67
CA ALA A 18 -15.95 17.92 -3.71
C ALA A 18 -15.87 18.82 -2.46
N TYR A 19 -14.69 18.93 -1.82
CA TYR A 19 -14.51 19.79 -0.65
C TYR A 19 -14.75 21.27 -0.93
N LEU A 20 -14.30 21.77 -2.08
CA LEU A 20 -14.53 23.17 -2.47
C LEU A 20 -16.02 23.43 -2.75
N ALA A 21 -16.72 22.49 -3.37
CA ALA A 21 -18.16 22.60 -3.59
C ALA A 21 -18.93 22.59 -2.26
N GLN A 22 -18.55 21.72 -1.31
CA GLN A 22 -19.11 21.70 0.05
C GLN A 22 -18.86 23.03 0.78
N ALA A 23 -17.71 23.65 0.59
CA ALA A 23 -17.38 24.96 1.14
C ALA A 23 -18.10 26.15 0.42
N GLY A 24 -18.99 25.88 -0.53
CA GLY A 24 -19.81 26.88 -1.20
C GLY A 24 -19.18 27.57 -2.41
N TYR A 25 -18.07 27.03 -2.95
CA TYR A 25 -17.48 27.52 -4.20
C TYR A 25 -18.22 26.96 -5.42
N LYS A 26 -18.28 27.74 -6.49
CA LYS A 26 -18.70 27.24 -7.80
C LYS A 26 -17.49 26.60 -8.47
N VAL A 27 -17.49 25.26 -8.53
CA VAL A 27 -16.34 24.50 -9.05
C VAL A 27 -16.63 24.02 -10.46
N THR A 28 -15.62 24.16 -11.34
CA THR A 28 -15.62 23.56 -12.68
C THR A 28 -14.36 22.70 -12.83
N VAL A 29 -14.53 21.43 -13.18
CA VAL A 29 -13.41 20.51 -13.46
C VAL A 29 -13.22 20.40 -14.98
N TYR A 30 -12.01 20.62 -15.44
CA TYR A 30 -11.61 20.46 -16.83
C TYR A 30 -10.78 19.20 -17.00
N GLU A 31 -11.27 18.24 -17.77
CA GLU A 31 -10.59 16.99 -18.09
C GLU A 31 -10.32 16.91 -19.59
N LYS A 32 -9.08 16.56 -19.95
CA LYS A 32 -8.67 16.43 -21.36
C LYS A 32 -9.11 15.12 -22.01
N ASN A 33 -9.30 14.08 -21.20
CA ASN A 33 -9.69 12.76 -21.66
C ASN A 33 -11.21 12.62 -21.62
N LYS A 34 -11.75 11.67 -22.39
CA LYS A 34 -13.17 11.34 -22.35
C LYS A 34 -13.58 10.66 -21.03
N GLN A 35 -12.64 10.05 -20.35
CA GLN A 35 -12.85 9.28 -19.13
C GLN A 35 -12.30 10.03 -17.91
N LEU A 36 -13.04 10.00 -16.81
CA LEU A 36 -12.62 10.52 -15.52
C LEU A 36 -11.74 9.49 -14.77
N GLY A 37 -11.07 9.90 -13.69
CA GLY A 37 -10.32 9.02 -12.80
C GLY A 37 -8.80 9.13 -12.97
N GLY A 38 -8.31 9.75 -14.03
CA GLY A 38 -6.87 9.92 -14.25
C GLY A 38 -6.15 8.58 -14.45
N ARG A 39 -5.23 8.24 -13.56
CA ARG A 39 -4.51 6.95 -13.61
C ARG A 39 -5.35 5.75 -13.19
N ALA A 40 -6.41 5.94 -12.41
CA ALA A 40 -7.41 4.92 -12.13
C ALA A 40 -8.48 4.96 -13.23
N SER A 41 -8.15 4.43 -14.37
CA SER A 41 -8.97 4.45 -15.59
C SER A 41 -9.30 3.04 -16.06
N LEU A 42 -10.13 2.96 -17.06
CA LEU A 42 -10.62 1.73 -17.64
C LEU A 42 -10.22 1.66 -19.12
N LEU A 43 -9.70 0.53 -19.55
CA LEU A 43 -9.53 0.21 -20.97
C LEU A 43 -10.64 -0.75 -21.40
N GLU A 44 -11.37 -0.38 -22.42
CA GLU A 44 -12.35 -1.25 -23.08
C GLU A 44 -11.97 -1.41 -24.54
N ASP A 45 -11.79 -2.64 -24.97
CA ASP A 45 -11.52 -2.97 -26.36
C ASP A 45 -12.08 -4.34 -26.72
N SER A 46 -12.71 -4.41 -27.89
CA SER A 46 -13.21 -5.66 -28.51
C SER A 46 -14.08 -6.50 -27.56
N GLY A 47 -14.88 -5.88 -26.70
CA GLY A 47 -15.76 -6.54 -25.72
C GLY A 47 -15.07 -6.97 -24.42
N PHE A 48 -13.78 -6.69 -24.26
CA PHE A 48 -13.03 -6.90 -23.03
C PHE A 48 -12.89 -5.60 -22.25
N ARG A 49 -12.70 -5.74 -20.96
CA ARG A 49 -12.56 -4.65 -20.01
C ARG A 49 -11.38 -4.89 -19.07
N TRP A 50 -10.50 -3.89 -18.94
CA TRP A 50 -9.34 -3.93 -18.06
C TRP A 50 -9.28 -2.67 -17.19
N ASP A 51 -9.19 -2.88 -15.89
CA ASP A 51 -8.90 -1.78 -14.96
C ASP A 51 -7.43 -1.39 -15.11
N MET A 52 -7.19 -0.12 -15.37
CA MET A 52 -5.85 0.45 -15.54
C MET A 52 -5.41 1.15 -14.26
N GLY A 53 -4.12 1.04 -13.94
CA GLY A 53 -3.52 1.71 -12.78
C GLY A 53 -3.52 0.85 -11.54
N PRO A 54 -3.95 1.34 -10.36
CA PRO A 54 -3.86 0.60 -9.11
C PRO A 54 -4.69 -0.69 -9.16
N SER A 55 -4.03 -1.83 -8.88
CA SER A 55 -4.70 -3.14 -8.80
C SER A 55 -5.12 -3.49 -7.37
N TRP A 56 -4.59 -2.78 -6.38
CA TRP A 56 -4.88 -2.99 -4.97
C TRP A 56 -5.67 -1.83 -4.40
N TYR A 57 -6.71 -2.14 -3.65
CA TYR A 57 -7.48 -1.16 -2.89
C TYR A 57 -6.85 -1.01 -1.51
N LEU A 58 -5.90 -0.08 -1.43
CA LEU A 58 -5.18 0.23 -0.19
C LEU A 58 -5.86 1.36 0.58
N MET A 59 -5.71 1.36 1.92
CA MET A 59 -6.18 2.41 2.82
C MET A 59 -7.70 2.66 2.71
N PRO A 60 -8.54 1.63 2.89
CA PRO A 60 -9.99 1.75 2.80
C PRO A 60 -10.58 2.77 3.79
N ASP A 61 -9.93 2.96 4.93
CA ASP A 61 -10.25 3.95 5.96
C ASP A 61 -10.22 5.39 5.43
N VAL A 62 -9.23 5.71 4.58
CA VAL A 62 -9.11 7.05 3.97
C VAL A 62 -10.27 7.32 3.01
N PHE A 63 -10.67 6.32 2.23
CA PHE A 63 -11.85 6.44 1.37
C PHE A 63 -13.12 6.55 2.18
N ALA A 64 -13.29 5.74 3.22
CA ALA A 64 -14.45 5.80 4.11
C ALA A 64 -14.55 7.18 4.77
N GLN A 65 -13.45 7.75 5.25
CA GLN A 65 -13.41 9.08 5.82
C GLN A 65 -13.85 10.14 4.81
N PHE A 66 -13.37 10.07 3.56
CA PHE A 66 -13.81 11.00 2.52
C PHE A 66 -15.33 10.99 2.35
N PHE A 67 -15.96 9.83 2.29
CA PHE A 67 -17.44 9.76 2.19
C PHE A 67 -18.12 10.26 3.46
N ALA A 68 -17.58 9.94 4.63
CA ALA A 68 -18.12 10.39 5.92
C ALA A 68 -18.09 11.93 6.06
N ASP A 69 -17.08 12.61 5.53
CA ASP A 69 -16.98 14.08 5.52
C ASP A 69 -18.13 14.75 4.75
N PHE A 70 -18.76 14.00 3.84
CA PHE A 70 -19.97 14.42 3.10
C PHE A 70 -21.27 13.83 3.68
N GLY A 71 -21.23 13.20 4.86
CA GLY A 71 -22.37 12.55 5.49
C GLY A 71 -22.89 11.34 4.75
N LYS A 72 -21.97 10.62 4.05
CA LYS A 72 -22.27 9.43 3.26
C LYS A 72 -21.56 8.20 3.82
N ASP A 73 -22.16 7.03 3.61
CA ASP A 73 -21.49 5.75 3.84
C ASP A 73 -20.92 5.25 2.51
N ILE A 74 -19.62 4.94 2.47
CA ILE A 74 -18.98 4.41 1.27
C ILE A 74 -19.61 3.10 0.80
N HIS A 75 -20.15 2.29 1.72
CA HIS A 75 -20.78 1.00 1.40
C HIS A 75 -22.09 1.14 0.59
N GLU A 76 -22.66 2.34 0.54
CA GLU A 76 -23.78 2.64 -0.37
C GLU A 76 -23.35 2.75 -1.83
N TYR A 77 -22.06 2.96 -2.10
CA TYR A 77 -21.50 3.24 -3.42
C TYR A 77 -20.64 2.11 -3.96
N ILE A 78 -19.91 1.40 -3.09
CA ILE A 78 -19.02 0.31 -3.49
C ILE A 78 -19.22 -0.90 -2.57
N THR A 79 -19.08 -2.10 -3.14
CA THR A 79 -19.04 -3.35 -2.39
C THR A 79 -17.61 -3.88 -2.44
N LEU A 80 -16.99 -4.03 -1.27
CA LEU A 80 -15.65 -4.61 -1.13
C LEU A 80 -15.76 -6.05 -0.68
N THR A 81 -14.99 -6.92 -1.31
CA THR A 81 -14.83 -8.31 -0.91
C THR A 81 -13.39 -8.55 -0.52
N LYS A 82 -13.15 -8.89 0.76
CA LYS A 82 -11.82 -9.27 1.23
C LYS A 82 -11.44 -10.62 0.62
N LEU A 83 -10.33 -10.65 -0.09
CA LEU A 83 -9.83 -11.87 -0.71
C LEU A 83 -9.04 -12.70 0.31
N ASP A 84 -9.21 -14.04 0.25
CA ASP A 84 -8.44 -15.00 1.01
C ASP A 84 -8.22 -16.27 0.17
N PRO A 85 -6.98 -16.59 -0.20
CA PRO A 85 -5.75 -15.85 0.09
C PRO A 85 -5.71 -14.47 -0.56
N SER A 86 -5.02 -13.53 0.08
CA SER A 86 -4.83 -12.17 -0.46
C SER A 86 -4.03 -12.20 -1.76
N TYR A 87 -3.01 -13.06 -1.80
CA TYR A 87 -2.21 -13.33 -3.00
C TYR A 87 -1.52 -14.69 -2.91
N ARG A 88 -1.02 -15.14 -4.06
CA ARG A 88 -0.34 -16.43 -4.21
C ARG A 88 1.02 -16.22 -4.85
N ILE A 89 2.07 -16.80 -4.25
CA ILE A 89 3.43 -16.73 -4.74
C ILE A 89 3.85 -18.08 -5.30
N TYR A 90 4.37 -18.08 -6.52
CA TYR A 90 4.97 -19.23 -7.18
C TYR A 90 6.49 -19.10 -7.10
N PHE A 91 7.13 -19.97 -6.30
CA PHE A 91 8.56 -20.06 -6.24
C PHE A 91 9.02 -21.08 -7.27
N LYS A 92 9.81 -20.61 -8.24
CA LYS A 92 10.45 -21.47 -9.23
C LYS A 92 11.79 -21.97 -8.67
N ASP A 93 12.14 -23.22 -9.00
CA ASP A 93 13.46 -23.80 -8.71
C ASP A 93 13.82 -23.95 -7.22
N THR A 94 12.88 -24.40 -6.39
CA THR A 94 13.18 -24.84 -5.02
C THR A 94 13.39 -26.35 -5.02
N PRO A 95 14.66 -26.84 -4.87
CA PRO A 95 14.99 -28.26 -5.14
C PRO A 95 14.37 -29.29 -4.20
N ASP A 96 13.96 -28.91 -2.99
CA ASP A 96 13.64 -29.83 -1.88
C ASP A 96 12.19 -29.77 -1.41
N LEU A 97 11.23 -29.60 -2.33
CA LEU A 97 9.82 -29.60 -1.92
C LEU A 97 9.22 -30.98 -1.91
N PRO A 98 8.51 -31.35 -0.80
CA PRO A 98 7.89 -32.67 -0.63
C PRO A 98 6.72 -32.95 -1.56
N THR A 99 6.37 -32.05 -2.47
CA THR A 99 5.14 -32.11 -3.27
C THR A 99 5.31 -32.66 -4.68
N GLY A 100 6.54 -32.95 -5.13
CA GLY A 100 6.78 -33.45 -6.50
C GLY A 100 6.31 -32.51 -7.62
N ARG A 101 6.13 -31.23 -7.33
CA ARG A 101 5.78 -30.21 -8.32
C ARG A 101 7.02 -29.39 -8.68
N ASP A 102 7.07 -28.89 -9.92
CA ASP A 102 8.18 -28.07 -10.44
C ASP A 102 8.29 -26.69 -9.76
N HIS A 103 7.40 -26.35 -8.82
CA HIS A 103 7.39 -25.08 -8.11
C HIS A 103 6.67 -25.20 -6.77
N MET A 104 7.15 -24.43 -5.78
CA MET A 104 6.46 -24.23 -4.51
C MET A 104 5.40 -23.16 -4.66
N LEU A 105 4.22 -23.43 -4.12
CA LEU A 105 3.11 -22.50 -4.08
C LEU A 105 2.86 -22.10 -2.64
N VAL A 106 2.88 -20.78 -2.37
CA VAL A 106 2.56 -20.20 -1.07
C VAL A 106 1.36 -19.28 -1.22
N ASP A 107 0.27 -19.65 -0.55
CA ASP A 107 -0.88 -18.80 -0.36
C ASP A 107 -0.63 -17.92 0.86
N VAL A 108 -0.76 -16.62 0.69
CA VAL A 108 -0.59 -15.64 1.77
C VAL A 108 -1.95 -15.05 2.11
N SER A 109 -2.37 -15.25 3.35
CA SER A 109 -3.60 -14.71 3.91
C SER A 109 -3.31 -13.46 4.74
N SER A 110 -4.27 -12.53 4.80
CA SER A 110 -4.25 -11.45 5.79
C SER A 110 -4.54 -11.94 7.21
N ASP A 111 -5.08 -13.16 7.37
CA ASP A 111 -5.18 -13.85 8.63
C ASP A 111 -3.85 -14.54 8.95
N LEU A 112 -3.12 -14.00 9.93
CA LEU A 112 -1.78 -14.48 10.31
C LEU A 112 -1.77 -15.94 10.77
N GLU A 113 -2.83 -16.41 11.42
CA GLU A 113 -2.90 -17.80 11.91
C GLU A 113 -2.87 -18.79 10.74
N ARG A 114 -3.50 -18.46 9.63
CA ARG A 114 -3.51 -19.29 8.41
C ARG A 114 -2.14 -19.41 7.76
N ASN A 115 -1.28 -18.42 7.93
CA ASN A 115 0.08 -18.44 7.38
C ASN A 115 1.05 -19.26 8.25
N SER A 116 0.69 -19.55 9.51
CA SER A 116 1.59 -20.08 10.52
C SER A 116 2.29 -21.38 10.08
N SER A 117 1.54 -22.36 9.61
CA SER A 117 2.11 -23.67 9.23
C SER A 117 3.11 -23.55 8.06
N VAL A 118 2.82 -22.68 7.10
CA VAL A 118 3.69 -22.49 5.92
C VAL A 118 4.92 -21.68 6.30
N PHE A 119 4.77 -20.61 7.05
CA PHE A 119 5.89 -19.75 7.43
C PHE A 119 6.86 -20.44 8.39
N GLU A 120 6.36 -21.21 9.37
CA GLU A 120 7.20 -22.04 10.23
C GLU A 120 7.92 -23.17 9.49
N ALA A 121 7.31 -23.70 8.42
CA ALA A 121 7.97 -24.69 7.55
C ALA A 121 9.08 -24.06 6.69
N LEU A 122 8.94 -22.79 6.31
CA LEU A 122 9.96 -22.05 5.55
C LEU A 122 11.12 -21.58 6.43
N GLU A 123 10.83 -21.21 7.68
CA GLU A 123 11.82 -20.76 8.64
C GLU A 123 11.30 -20.98 10.07
N SER A 124 12.03 -21.77 10.86
CA SER A 124 11.68 -22.01 12.25
C SER A 124 11.69 -20.71 13.06
N GLY A 125 10.62 -20.42 13.80
CA GLY A 125 10.44 -19.18 14.55
C GLY A 125 10.00 -18.00 13.70
N ALA A 126 9.56 -18.25 12.46
CA ALA A 126 9.10 -17.22 11.53
C ALA A 126 7.96 -16.38 12.10
N MET A 127 6.99 -17.01 12.79
CA MET A 127 5.83 -16.30 13.34
C MET A 127 6.21 -15.32 14.44
N ALA A 128 7.06 -15.71 15.39
CA ALA A 128 7.54 -14.82 16.43
C ALA A 128 8.39 -13.66 15.87
N THR A 129 9.10 -13.92 14.76
CA THR A 129 9.87 -12.90 14.06
C THR A 129 8.94 -11.95 13.30
N LEU A 130 7.89 -12.48 12.66
CA LEU A 130 6.88 -11.72 11.94
C LEU A 130 6.13 -10.76 12.89
N GLU A 131 5.72 -11.20 14.06
CA GLU A 131 5.09 -10.33 15.06
C GLU A 131 5.95 -9.10 15.39
N ARG A 132 7.24 -9.30 15.64
CA ARG A 132 8.19 -8.19 15.90
C ARG A 132 8.37 -7.28 14.69
N TYR A 133 8.40 -7.86 13.50
CA TYR A 133 8.51 -7.16 12.24
C TYR A 133 7.27 -6.29 12.00
N LEU A 134 6.06 -6.85 12.19
CA LEU A 134 4.79 -6.16 12.02
C LEU A 134 4.55 -5.07 13.08
N ALA A 135 4.92 -5.30 14.33
CA ALA A 135 4.86 -4.28 15.37
C ALA A 135 5.72 -3.05 15.00
N ARG A 136 6.86 -3.26 14.36
CA ARG A 136 7.69 -2.18 13.85
C ARG A 136 7.07 -1.50 12.64
N SER A 137 6.49 -2.25 11.74
CA SER A 137 5.76 -1.76 10.57
C SER A 137 4.56 -0.90 10.98
N GLN A 138 3.78 -1.36 11.96
CA GLN A 138 2.67 -0.60 12.55
C GLN A 138 3.12 0.75 13.10
N TYR A 139 4.16 0.75 13.95
CA TYR A 139 4.72 2.00 14.48
C TYR A 139 5.11 2.97 13.36
N GLN A 140 5.78 2.47 12.31
CA GLN A 140 6.19 3.28 11.18
C GLN A 140 4.99 3.86 10.41
N TYR A 141 3.94 3.05 10.21
CA TYR A 141 2.69 3.48 9.59
C TYR A 141 2.00 4.58 10.39
N GLU A 142 1.80 4.36 11.69
CA GLU A 142 1.13 5.33 12.58
C GLU A 142 1.89 6.69 12.61
N VAL A 143 3.22 6.64 12.71
CA VAL A 143 4.03 7.87 12.67
C VAL A 143 3.94 8.55 11.31
N ALA A 144 4.01 7.79 10.21
CA ALA A 144 3.90 8.35 8.85
C ALA A 144 2.55 9.04 8.64
N MET A 145 1.45 8.36 8.99
CA MET A 145 0.10 8.87 8.82
C MET A 145 -0.22 10.07 9.72
N ARG A 146 0.29 10.08 10.95
CA ARG A 146 0.05 11.17 11.89
C ARG A 146 0.89 12.41 11.61
N ASP A 147 2.16 12.21 11.27
CA ASP A 147 3.16 13.28 11.34
C ASP A 147 3.66 13.75 9.97
N PHE A 148 3.56 12.92 8.92
CA PHE A 148 4.18 13.21 7.63
C PHE A 148 3.17 13.30 6.48
N VAL A 149 2.27 12.35 6.33
CA VAL A 149 1.34 12.30 5.19
C VAL A 149 0.38 13.49 5.13
N PRO A 150 -0.17 14.01 6.26
CA PRO A 150 -1.11 15.14 6.22
C PRO A 150 -0.44 16.50 6.01
N LYS A 151 0.89 16.57 6.04
CA LYS A 151 1.59 17.84 5.94
C LYS A 151 1.80 18.27 4.50
N ASN A 152 1.65 19.57 4.26
CA ASN A 152 2.16 20.21 3.07
C ASN A 152 3.64 20.54 3.27
N TYR A 153 4.45 20.22 2.26
CA TYR A 153 5.88 20.50 2.22
C TYR A 153 6.12 21.57 1.16
N ASP A 154 6.05 22.83 1.58
CA ASP A 154 6.17 23.98 0.68
C ASP A 154 7.63 24.36 0.43
N SER A 155 8.53 23.90 1.30
CA SER A 155 9.96 24.18 1.22
C SER A 155 10.79 22.93 1.53
N VAL A 156 11.96 22.84 0.89
CA VAL A 156 12.96 21.81 1.21
C VAL A 156 13.40 21.87 2.68
N PHE A 157 13.31 23.03 3.32
CA PHE A 157 13.63 23.18 4.75
C PHE A 157 12.63 22.49 5.68
N ASP A 158 11.42 22.19 5.22
CA ASP A 158 10.41 21.45 5.99
C ASP A 158 10.85 20.01 6.29
N PHE A 159 11.80 19.48 5.50
CA PHE A 159 12.43 18.18 5.73
C PHE A 159 13.56 18.22 6.78
N PHE A 160 14.04 19.40 7.19
CA PHE A 160 15.13 19.56 8.16
C PHE A 160 14.66 19.91 9.57
N THR A 161 13.46 19.50 9.96
CA THR A 161 12.97 19.65 11.33
C THR A 161 13.63 18.63 12.25
N TRP A 162 13.80 18.99 13.54
CA TRP A 162 14.33 18.07 14.56
C TRP A 162 13.52 16.76 14.62
N LYS A 163 12.21 16.85 14.50
CA LYS A 163 11.30 15.69 14.45
C LYS A 163 11.59 14.82 13.23
N MET A 164 11.79 15.41 12.06
CA MET A 164 12.13 14.68 10.84
C MET A 164 13.46 13.93 10.97
N MET A 165 14.47 14.57 11.58
CA MET A 165 15.77 13.94 11.79
C MET A 165 15.70 12.76 12.78
N THR A 166 14.99 12.93 13.90
CA THR A 166 14.88 11.87 14.92
C THR A 166 13.99 10.72 14.47
N GLU A 167 12.83 11.01 13.89
CA GLU A 167 11.93 9.99 13.40
C GLU A 167 12.41 9.34 12.08
N GLY A 168 13.09 10.11 11.22
CA GLY A 168 13.67 9.57 9.99
C GLY A 168 14.64 8.41 10.24
N VAL A 169 15.44 8.47 11.30
CA VAL A 169 16.30 7.35 11.72
C VAL A 169 15.45 6.16 12.19
N LYS A 170 14.42 6.41 13.00
CA LYS A 170 13.51 5.36 13.48
C LYS A 170 12.67 4.76 12.34
N LEU A 171 12.35 5.54 11.34
CA LEU A 171 11.62 5.08 10.15
C LEU A 171 12.50 4.33 9.14
N ASN A 172 13.79 4.15 9.43
CA ASN A 172 14.75 3.44 8.57
C ASN A 172 14.87 4.00 7.14
N VAL A 173 14.71 5.30 6.95
CA VAL A 173 14.77 5.94 5.63
C VAL A 173 16.15 5.80 4.95
N PHE A 174 17.21 5.57 5.71
CA PHE A 174 18.59 5.42 5.23
C PHE A 174 18.99 3.97 4.94
N SER A 175 18.10 3.00 5.20
CA SER A 175 18.33 1.59 4.89
C SER A 175 17.52 1.20 3.66
N ASN A 176 17.99 0.21 2.91
CA ASN A 176 17.17 -0.39 1.85
C ASN A 176 16.35 -1.57 2.39
N MET A 177 15.29 -1.91 1.66
CA MET A 177 14.33 -2.95 2.05
C MET A 177 14.97 -4.33 2.13
N ASP A 178 15.86 -4.69 1.20
CA ASP A 178 16.54 -5.98 1.21
C ASP A 178 17.38 -6.17 2.49
N SER A 179 18.25 -5.21 2.80
CA SER A 179 19.07 -5.24 4.01
C SER A 179 18.22 -5.23 5.28
N TYR A 180 17.08 -4.55 5.27
CA TYR A 180 16.18 -4.49 6.42
C TYR A 180 15.51 -5.83 6.67
N VAL A 181 14.93 -6.45 5.66
CA VAL A 181 14.24 -7.75 5.78
C VAL A 181 15.19 -8.85 6.19
N ARG A 182 16.43 -8.87 5.66
CA ARG A 182 17.47 -9.84 6.02
C ARG A 182 17.92 -9.79 7.50
N ARG A 183 17.61 -8.74 8.24
CA ARG A 183 17.86 -8.67 9.69
C ARG A 183 16.85 -9.49 10.49
N TYR A 184 15.70 -9.77 9.91
CA TYR A 184 14.61 -10.52 10.52
C TYR A 184 14.53 -11.95 10.04
N PHE A 185 14.68 -12.17 8.74
CA PHE A 185 14.47 -13.45 8.09
C PHE A 185 15.71 -13.93 7.38
N SER A 186 16.05 -15.21 7.59
CA SER A 186 17.19 -15.89 6.98
C SER A 186 16.80 -16.65 5.73
N SER A 187 15.58 -17.23 5.70
CA SER A 187 15.05 -17.96 4.55
C SER A 187 14.87 -17.05 3.35
N PRO A 188 15.39 -17.42 2.17
CA PRO A 188 15.17 -16.68 0.93
C PRO A 188 13.70 -16.54 0.57
N GLU A 189 12.87 -17.53 0.88
CA GLU A 189 11.44 -17.54 0.63
C GLU A 189 10.73 -16.51 1.52
N MET A 190 11.00 -16.53 2.83
CA MET A 190 10.46 -15.53 3.76
C MET A 190 10.89 -14.12 3.38
N GLN A 191 12.16 -13.94 2.97
CA GLN A 191 12.64 -12.64 2.49
C GLN A 191 11.83 -12.16 1.28
N LYS A 192 11.56 -13.02 0.31
CA LYS A 192 10.77 -12.67 -0.89
C LYS A 192 9.31 -12.36 -0.55
N ILE A 193 8.70 -13.11 0.39
CA ILE A 193 7.34 -12.85 0.87
C ILE A 193 7.27 -11.46 1.50
N MET A 194 8.21 -11.13 2.39
CA MET A 194 8.23 -9.83 3.08
C MET A 194 8.64 -8.64 2.19
N GLN A 195 9.21 -8.92 1.02
CA GLN A 195 9.58 -7.91 0.02
C GLN A 195 8.56 -7.78 -1.13
N TYR A 196 7.56 -8.65 -1.18
CA TYR A 196 6.63 -8.72 -2.31
C TYR A 196 5.97 -7.39 -2.64
N HIS A 197 5.52 -6.66 -1.63
CA HIS A 197 4.80 -5.41 -1.83
C HIS A 197 5.63 -4.27 -2.47
N VAL A 198 6.95 -4.37 -2.56
CA VAL A 198 7.74 -3.36 -3.31
C VAL A 198 7.53 -3.46 -4.82
N VAL A 199 6.90 -4.54 -5.30
CA VAL A 199 6.58 -4.74 -6.72
C VAL A 199 5.70 -3.61 -7.27
N PHE A 200 4.80 -3.04 -6.46
CA PHE A 200 3.93 -1.95 -6.91
C PHE A 200 4.69 -0.64 -7.20
N LEU A 201 5.89 -0.48 -6.64
CA LEU A 201 6.77 0.66 -6.94
C LEU A 201 7.55 0.48 -8.25
N GLY A 202 7.58 -0.75 -8.78
CA GLY A 202 8.37 -1.07 -9.97
C GLY A 202 9.89 -1.00 -9.73
N THR A 203 10.35 -1.18 -8.48
CA THR A 203 11.76 -1.13 -8.09
C THR A 203 12.21 -2.44 -7.46
N ALA A 204 13.54 -2.65 -7.39
CA ALA A 204 14.09 -3.79 -6.66
C ALA A 204 14.20 -3.47 -5.15
N PRO A 205 14.07 -4.48 -4.25
CA PRO A 205 14.18 -4.27 -2.81
C PRO A 205 15.49 -3.61 -2.35
N LYS A 206 16.58 -3.83 -3.06
CA LYS A 206 17.89 -3.21 -2.80
C LYS A 206 17.92 -1.70 -3.10
N ASP A 207 17.01 -1.24 -3.99
CA ASP A 207 16.93 0.15 -4.44
C ASP A 207 15.73 0.89 -3.79
N THR A 208 14.97 0.19 -2.95
CA THR A 208 13.79 0.72 -2.26
C THR A 208 14.13 1.05 -0.80
N PRO A 209 13.78 2.24 -0.29
CA PRO A 209 13.95 2.56 1.12
C PRO A 209 13.19 1.60 2.04
N ALA A 210 13.79 1.23 3.17
CA ALA A 210 13.18 0.32 4.14
C ALA A 210 11.92 0.88 4.82
N LEU A 211 11.67 2.19 4.70
CA LEU A 211 10.43 2.83 5.11
C LEU A 211 9.19 2.14 4.49
N TYR A 212 9.31 1.62 3.27
CA TYR A 212 8.23 0.91 2.60
C TYR A 212 7.79 -0.40 3.29
N ASN A 213 8.48 -0.79 4.37
CA ASN A 213 7.99 -1.81 5.31
C ASN A 213 6.61 -1.48 5.89
N ILE A 214 6.20 -0.21 5.90
CA ILE A 214 4.83 0.19 6.30
C ILE A 214 3.74 -0.58 5.54
N MET A 215 4.02 -1.02 4.32
CA MET A 215 3.10 -1.82 3.51
C MET A 215 2.81 -3.19 4.12
N SER A 216 3.76 -3.76 4.87
CA SER A 216 3.53 -5.03 5.57
C SER A 216 2.47 -4.91 6.66
N HIS A 217 2.34 -3.74 7.29
CA HIS A 217 1.24 -3.48 8.23
C HIS A 217 -0.12 -3.42 7.52
N ILE A 218 -0.16 -2.85 6.31
CA ILE A 218 -1.38 -2.80 5.51
C ILE A 218 -1.78 -4.21 5.05
N ASP A 219 -0.82 -5.03 4.62
CA ASP A 219 -1.08 -6.39 4.13
C ASP A 219 -1.54 -7.36 5.21
N PHE A 220 -0.96 -7.28 6.41
CA PHE A 220 -1.15 -8.26 7.47
C PHE A 220 -1.84 -7.72 8.73
N GLY A 221 -1.98 -6.41 8.88
CA GLY A 221 -2.47 -5.76 10.09
C GLY A 221 -3.80 -5.03 9.95
N MET A 222 -4.34 -4.92 8.73
CA MET A 222 -5.56 -4.17 8.46
C MET A 222 -6.66 -5.03 7.81
#